data_55612c0e09ffd7e4159a5e039216d059
#
_entry.id   55612c0e09ffd7e4159a5e039216d059
#
_cell.length_a   1.000
_cell.length_b   1.000
_cell.length_c   1.000
_cell.angle_alpha   90.00
_cell.angle_beta   90.00
_cell.angle_gamma   90.00
#
_symmetry.space_group_name_H-M   'P 1'
#
loop_
_entity.id
_entity.type
_entity.pdbx_description
1 polymer ?
#
loop_
_entity_poly.entity_id
_entity_poly.type
_entity_poly.pdbx_seq_one_letter_code
_entity_poly.pdbx_strand_id
1 'polypeptide(L)'
;LTQRRRRAAPLSELSQRQARELQKLHSDVEAGIQRRRAAPLSERMRRLFHSGPAEAQSAGGGRHLEPVCSDPNVYLVHHFLSAGELEHLDGMITDRRGAFKQSVTDDATAGASAHVVESQERTSASLHLPKGGDTSLRAIEARAAELVGLPSDYVEPLQVVTYTNGQRFDLHHDSGSMHYEDGDEGAITVSAPQGPRRLVTLFVYLNTLPEGLGHTDFPQLGLSVRPRSGTALLFCNVAPDGEPDPRVCHRACPVPPGHRKFGCNVWIADCTMGAHTVSDLAITKPRPAKGGSGGSGGSGGSGGS
;
A
#
# COMPACT_ATOMS: atom_id res chain seq x y z
N LEU A 1 -32.48 -20.94 49.81
CA LEU A 1 -32.00 -20.14 48.67
C LEU A 1 -30.55 -20.49 48.39
N THR A 2 -30.35 -21.56 47.58
CA THR A 2 -29.02 -22.08 47.18
C THR A 2 -28.57 -21.35 45.95
N GLN A 3 -27.68 -20.38 46.09
CA GLN A 3 -26.96 -19.77 44.96
C GLN A 3 -26.03 -20.82 44.34
N ARG A 4 -26.38 -21.31 43.15
CA ARG A 4 -25.45 -22.04 42.28
C ARG A 4 -24.32 -21.10 41.83
N ARG A 5 -23.16 -21.15 42.48
CA ARG A 5 -21.95 -20.54 41.98
C ARG A 5 -21.61 -21.21 40.64
N ARG A 6 -21.76 -20.49 39.54
CA ARG A 6 -21.20 -20.90 38.27
C ARG A 6 -19.68 -20.97 38.44
N ARG A 7 -19.11 -22.16 38.39
CA ARG A 7 -17.65 -22.35 38.33
C ARG A 7 -17.16 -21.71 37.03
N ALA A 8 -16.23 -20.76 37.13
CA ALA A 8 -15.50 -20.26 35.96
C ALA A 8 -14.76 -21.42 35.32
N ALA A 9 -14.78 -21.51 33.99
CA ALA A 9 -14.04 -22.51 33.26
C ALA A 9 -12.55 -22.34 33.52
N PRO A 10 -11.78 -23.44 33.61
CA PRO A 10 -10.34 -23.35 33.83
C PRO A 10 -9.66 -22.55 32.72
N LEU A 11 -8.68 -21.73 33.06
CA LEU A 11 -7.94 -20.85 32.14
C LEU A 11 -7.36 -21.59 30.91
N SER A 12 -7.07 -22.89 31.02
CA SER A 12 -6.63 -23.75 29.93
C SER A 12 -7.72 -23.99 28.85
N GLU A 13 -9.02 -24.10 29.25
CA GLU A 13 -10.12 -24.29 28.30
C GLU A 13 -10.47 -22.99 27.58
N LEU A 14 -10.41 -21.86 28.28
CA LEU A 14 -10.60 -20.53 27.68
C LEU A 14 -9.53 -20.23 26.65
N SER A 15 -8.27 -20.54 26.94
CA SER A 15 -7.16 -20.33 25.99
C SER A 15 -7.27 -21.23 24.76
N GLN A 16 -7.70 -22.49 24.93
CA GLN A 16 -7.91 -23.40 23.80
C GLN A 16 -9.10 -22.99 22.92
N ARG A 17 -10.17 -22.48 23.50
CA ARG A 17 -11.33 -21.95 22.75
C ARG A 17 -10.94 -20.72 21.95
N GLN A 18 -10.26 -19.76 22.56
CA GLN A 18 -9.75 -18.57 21.88
C GLN A 18 -8.78 -18.91 20.74
N ALA A 19 -7.89 -19.88 20.96
CA ALA A 19 -6.99 -20.34 19.91
C ALA A 19 -7.73 -20.96 18.71
N ARG A 20 -8.80 -21.74 18.95
CA ARG A 20 -9.62 -22.33 17.88
C ARG A 20 -10.43 -21.25 17.13
N GLU A 21 -10.97 -20.27 17.84
CA GLU A 21 -11.70 -19.14 17.21
C GLU A 21 -10.77 -18.30 16.34
N LEU A 22 -9.55 -18.02 16.79
CA LEU A 22 -8.51 -17.34 16.02
C LEU A 22 -8.09 -18.17 14.80
N GLN A 23 -7.90 -19.46 14.95
CA GLN A 23 -7.54 -20.35 13.85
C GLN A 23 -8.64 -20.43 12.78
N LYS A 24 -9.91 -20.48 13.21
CA LYS A 24 -11.05 -20.43 12.30
C LYS A 24 -11.11 -19.11 11.54
N LEU A 25 -10.97 -17.99 12.27
CA LEU A 25 -10.94 -16.67 11.65
C LEU A 25 -9.81 -16.55 10.61
N HIS A 26 -8.62 -17.05 10.94
CA HIS A 26 -7.47 -17.10 10.00
C HIS A 26 -7.82 -17.89 8.74
N SER A 27 -8.40 -19.09 8.90
CA SER A 27 -8.81 -19.93 7.77
C SER A 27 -9.88 -19.27 6.91
N ASP A 28 -10.86 -18.60 7.52
CA ASP A 28 -11.93 -17.91 6.80
C ASP A 28 -11.38 -16.72 6.00
N VAL A 29 -10.42 -16.00 6.55
CA VAL A 29 -9.73 -14.89 5.89
C VAL A 29 -8.84 -15.39 4.76
N GLU A 30 -8.04 -16.44 4.98
CA GLU A 30 -7.23 -17.06 3.91
C GLU A 30 -8.08 -17.56 2.75
N ALA A 31 -9.21 -18.23 3.05
CA ALA A 31 -10.16 -18.65 2.02
C ALA A 31 -10.77 -17.45 1.27
N GLY A 32 -11.01 -16.34 1.96
CA GLY A 32 -11.44 -15.08 1.35
C GLY A 32 -10.38 -14.51 0.40
N ILE A 33 -9.11 -14.51 0.81
CA ILE A 33 -7.96 -14.07 0.00
C ILE A 33 -7.84 -14.92 -1.26
N GLN A 34 -7.87 -16.26 -1.13
CA GLN A 34 -7.77 -17.17 -2.27
C GLN A 34 -8.91 -16.98 -3.27
N ARG A 35 -10.15 -16.77 -2.78
CA ARG A 35 -11.29 -16.45 -3.66
C ARG A 35 -11.08 -15.14 -4.41
N ARG A 36 -10.54 -14.09 -3.77
CA ARG A 36 -10.25 -12.81 -4.42
C ARG A 36 -9.13 -12.95 -5.46
N ARG A 37 -8.07 -13.70 -5.14
CA ARG A 37 -6.98 -13.96 -6.09
C ARG A 37 -7.42 -14.76 -7.30
N ALA A 38 -8.37 -15.69 -7.14
CA ALA A 38 -8.95 -16.44 -8.22
C ALA A 38 -9.97 -15.62 -9.05
N ALA A 39 -10.45 -14.48 -8.54
CA ALA A 39 -11.36 -13.62 -9.28
C ALA A 39 -10.62 -12.96 -10.46
N PRO A 40 -11.18 -13.01 -11.67
CA PRO A 40 -10.55 -12.39 -12.82
C PRO A 40 -10.46 -10.88 -12.65
N LEU A 41 -9.37 -10.28 -13.11
CA LEU A 41 -9.25 -8.82 -13.22
C LEU A 41 -10.40 -8.28 -14.08
N SER A 42 -10.85 -7.04 -13.83
CA SER A 42 -11.89 -6.42 -14.64
C SER A 42 -11.48 -6.41 -16.12
N GLU A 43 -12.46 -6.49 -17.02
CA GLU A 43 -12.17 -6.46 -18.47
C GLU A 43 -11.47 -5.15 -18.87
N ARG A 44 -11.82 -4.03 -18.20
CA ARG A 44 -11.17 -2.75 -18.44
C ARG A 44 -9.71 -2.75 -17.99
N MET A 45 -9.40 -3.33 -16.83
CA MET A 45 -8.00 -3.50 -16.38
C MET A 45 -7.20 -4.36 -17.36
N ARG A 46 -7.77 -5.49 -17.80
CA ARG A 46 -7.11 -6.34 -18.80
C ARG A 46 -6.81 -5.59 -20.08
N ARG A 47 -7.79 -4.86 -20.62
CA ARG A 47 -7.60 -4.03 -21.81
C ARG A 47 -6.54 -2.93 -21.60
N LEU A 48 -6.57 -2.27 -20.45
CA LEU A 48 -5.69 -1.15 -20.17
C LEU A 48 -4.24 -1.59 -19.96
N PHE A 49 -4.04 -2.66 -19.19
CA PHE A 49 -2.70 -3.03 -18.72
C PHE A 49 -2.12 -4.28 -19.38
N HIS A 50 -2.96 -5.18 -19.95
CA HIS A 50 -2.52 -6.54 -20.32
C HIS A 50 -2.93 -6.98 -21.73
N SER A 51 -3.55 -6.15 -22.56
CA SER A 51 -4.04 -6.55 -23.88
C SER A 51 -3.24 -6.01 -25.07
N GLY A 52 -1.94 -5.91 -24.92
CA GLY A 52 -1.04 -5.42 -25.96
C GLY A 52 -0.43 -4.07 -25.65
N PRO A 53 0.25 -3.43 -26.63
CA PRO A 53 0.93 -2.15 -26.40
C PRO A 53 -0.01 -1.07 -25.92
N ALA A 54 0.50 -0.24 -25.01
CA ALA A 54 -0.24 0.90 -24.50
C ALA A 54 -0.58 1.89 -25.62
N GLU A 55 -1.83 2.31 -25.69
CA GLU A 55 -2.29 3.31 -26.65
C GLU A 55 -2.83 4.56 -25.93
N ALA A 56 -2.67 5.71 -26.60
CA ALA A 56 -3.25 6.95 -26.12
C ALA A 56 -4.79 6.87 -26.15
N GLN A 57 -5.44 7.20 -25.03
CA GLN A 57 -6.89 7.08 -24.88
C GLN A 57 -7.50 8.35 -24.31
N SER A 58 -8.70 8.70 -24.77
CA SER A 58 -9.52 9.73 -24.13
C SER A 58 -10.23 9.15 -22.91
N ALA A 59 -10.14 9.86 -21.77
CA ALA A 59 -10.76 9.45 -20.52
C ALA A 59 -11.95 10.36 -20.11
N GLY A 60 -12.49 11.14 -21.04
CA GLY A 60 -13.58 12.06 -20.79
C GLY A 60 -13.14 13.33 -20.01
N GLY A 61 -13.96 14.38 -20.05
CA GLY A 61 -13.71 15.63 -19.32
C GLY A 61 -12.36 16.29 -19.62
N GLY A 62 -11.87 16.19 -20.86
CA GLY A 62 -10.58 16.74 -21.30
C GLY A 62 -9.35 15.96 -20.84
N ARG A 63 -9.52 14.83 -20.16
CA ARG A 63 -8.45 13.94 -19.73
C ARG A 63 -8.04 13.00 -20.85
N HIS A 64 -6.76 12.69 -20.92
CA HIS A 64 -6.25 11.65 -21.81
C HIS A 64 -5.14 10.85 -21.14
N LEU A 65 -5.02 9.59 -21.52
CA LEU A 65 -3.98 8.69 -21.12
C LEU A 65 -2.87 8.73 -22.17
N GLU A 66 -1.68 9.13 -21.76
CA GLU A 66 -0.48 9.07 -22.56
C GLU A 66 0.31 7.83 -22.12
N PRO A 67 0.57 6.86 -23.01
CA PRO A 67 1.40 5.71 -22.67
C PRO A 67 2.87 6.15 -22.54
N VAL A 68 3.51 5.79 -21.43
CA VAL A 68 4.92 6.07 -21.15
C VAL A 68 5.76 4.80 -21.03
N CYS A 69 5.12 3.65 -20.92
CA CYS A 69 5.70 2.32 -21.05
C CYS A 69 4.64 1.37 -21.62
N SER A 70 5.06 0.38 -22.44
CA SER A 70 4.16 -0.55 -23.11
C SER A 70 4.29 -2.00 -22.63
N ASP A 71 5.25 -2.31 -21.76
CA ASP A 71 5.39 -3.63 -21.14
C ASP A 71 6.12 -3.53 -19.78
N PRO A 72 5.37 -3.55 -18.66
CA PRO A 72 3.92 -3.41 -18.54
C PRO A 72 3.43 -2.03 -18.96
N ASN A 73 2.13 -1.93 -19.29
CA ASN A 73 1.54 -0.65 -19.67
C ASN A 73 1.50 0.31 -18.47
N VAL A 74 2.14 1.47 -18.63
CA VAL A 74 2.14 2.58 -17.69
C VAL A 74 1.70 3.84 -18.41
N TYR A 75 0.84 4.63 -17.76
CA TYR A 75 0.26 5.83 -18.37
C TYR A 75 0.47 7.07 -17.51
N LEU A 76 0.56 8.23 -18.18
CA LEU A 76 0.24 9.52 -17.58
C LEU A 76 -1.21 9.87 -17.90
N VAL A 77 -1.98 10.16 -16.87
CA VAL A 77 -3.35 10.66 -17.00
C VAL A 77 -3.29 12.18 -16.85
N HIS A 78 -3.30 12.86 -17.98
CA HIS A 78 -3.26 14.33 -18.02
C HIS A 78 -4.59 14.91 -17.55
N HIS A 79 -4.51 16.05 -16.85
CA HIS A 79 -5.68 16.73 -16.28
C HIS A 79 -6.52 15.80 -15.39
N PHE A 80 -5.87 14.88 -14.67
CA PHE A 80 -6.57 14.01 -13.72
C PHE A 80 -7.27 14.83 -12.65
N LEU A 81 -6.61 15.87 -12.11
CA LEU A 81 -7.23 16.87 -11.25
C LEU A 81 -7.45 18.17 -12.01
N SER A 82 -8.61 18.78 -11.82
CA SER A 82 -8.91 20.15 -12.24
C SER A 82 -8.19 21.18 -11.35
N ALA A 83 -8.11 22.42 -11.80
CA ALA A 83 -7.53 23.50 -11.00
C ALA A 83 -8.28 23.70 -9.67
N GLY A 84 -9.63 23.60 -9.68
CA GLY A 84 -10.42 23.73 -8.46
C GLY A 84 -10.21 22.57 -7.47
N GLU A 85 -10.01 21.33 -7.96
CA GLU A 85 -9.69 20.19 -7.11
C GLU A 85 -8.28 20.32 -6.51
N LEU A 86 -7.31 20.84 -7.26
CA LEU A 86 -5.98 21.13 -6.77
C LEU A 86 -6.01 22.19 -5.66
N GLU A 87 -6.72 23.29 -5.88
CA GLU A 87 -6.91 24.35 -4.88
C GLU A 87 -7.60 23.81 -3.61
N HIS A 88 -8.64 22.99 -3.78
CA HIS A 88 -9.33 22.35 -2.67
C HIS A 88 -8.40 21.46 -1.84
N LEU A 89 -7.61 20.61 -2.49
CA LEU A 89 -6.64 19.75 -1.82
C LEU A 89 -5.53 20.56 -1.12
N ASP A 90 -5.05 21.64 -1.73
CA ASP A 90 -4.06 22.55 -1.12
C ASP A 90 -4.63 23.23 0.15
N GLY A 91 -5.90 23.64 0.12
CA GLY A 91 -6.62 24.13 1.31
C GLY A 91 -6.67 23.06 2.41
N MET A 92 -7.07 21.84 2.09
CA MET A 92 -7.11 20.73 3.04
C MET A 92 -5.74 20.39 3.64
N ILE A 93 -4.68 20.44 2.85
CA ILE A 93 -3.28 20.23 3.26
C ILE A 93 -2.85 21.35 4.20
N THR A 94 -3.17 22.60 3.86
CA THR A 94 -2.82 23.77 4.64
C THR A 94 -3.48 23.76 6.01
N ASP A 95 -4.76 23.47 6.07
CA ASP A 95 -5.53 23.39 7.31
C ASP A 95 -5.06 22.25 8.23
N ARG A 96 -4.47 21.21 7.67
CA ARG A 96 -4.03 20.01 8.39
C ARG A 96 -2.51 19.84 8.45
N ARG A 97 -1.73 20.90 8.25
CA ARG A 97 -0.25 20.83 8.26
C ARG A 97 0.32 20.15 9.51
N GLY A 98 -0.28 20.37 10.67
CA GLY A 98 0.13 19.73 11.93
C GLY A 98 -0.28 18.24 12.06
N ALA A 99 -1.11 17.72 11.16
CA ALA A 99 -1.56 16.34 11.18
C ALA A 99 -0.70 15.40 10.32
N PHE A 100 0.25 15.94 9.55
CA PHE A 100 1.21 15.10 8.82
C PHE A 100 2.06 14.31 9.81
N LYS A 101 2.14 13.02 9.58
CA LYS A 101 3.00 12.10 10.34
C LYS A 101 4.10 11.59 9.43
N GLN A 102 5.24 11.24 10.00
CA GLN A 102 6.25 10.50 9.25
C GLN A 102 5.60 9.27 8.64
N SER A 103 5.83 9.04 7.35
CA SER A 103 5.29 7.87 6.67
C SER A 103 5.96 6.61 7.22
N VAL A 104 5.18 5.56 7.37
CA VAL A 104 5.64 4.26 7.83
C VAL A 104 5.67 3.29 6.65
N THR A 105 6.55 2.32 6.69
CA THR A 105 6.53 1.14 5.84
C THR A 105 6.09 -0.05 6.68
N ASP A 106 5.35 -0.98 6.09
CA ASP A 106 5.09 -2.27 6.70
C ASP A 106 6.40 -3.07 6.61
N ASP A 107 7.18 -3.08 7.70
CA ASP A 107 8.39 -3.89 7.76
C ASP A 107 7.99 -5.37 7.85
N ALA A 108 8.06 -6.07 6.74
CA ALA A 108 7.80 -7.51 6.66
C ALA A 108 8.82 -8.34 7.47
N THR A 109 9.93 -7.74 7.90
CA THR A 109 10.96 -8.41 8.69
C THR A 109 10.75 -8.28 10.20
N ALA A 110 9.97 -7.30 10.66
CA ALA A 110 9.61 -7.12 12.05
C ALA A 110 8.55 -8.15 12.46
N GLY A 111 8.98 -9.37 12.76
CA GLY A 111 8.10 -10.40 13.31
C GLY A 111 7.28 -9.90 14.49
N ALA A 112 5.96 -9.89 14.35
CA ALA A 112 4.89 -9.82 15.36
C ALA A 112 5.04 -8.81 16.52
N SER A 113 5.79 -7.75 16.34
CA SER A 113 5.77 -6.57 17.18
C SER A 113 5.73 -5.40 16.22
N ALA A 114 4.54 -5.05 15.77
CA ALA A 114 4.29 -3.86 14.99
C ALA A 114 4.54 -2.62 15.86
N HIS A 115 5.77 -2.42 16.26
CA HIS A 115 6.26 -1.10 16.56
C HIS A 115 6.41 -0.41 15.21
N VAL A 116 5.59 0.58 14.97
CA VAL A 116 5.74 1.55 13.89
C VAL A 116 7.17 2.08 13.97
N VAL A 117 8.09 1.44 13.24
CA VAL A 117 9.48 1.88 13.18
C VAL A 117 9.53 3.00 12.17
N GLU A 118 10.08 4.14 12.53
CA GLU A 118 10.44 5.18 11.58
C GLU A 118 11.37 4.56 10.54
N SER A 119 10.82 4.29 9.35
CA SER A 119 11.57 3.65 8.29
C SER A 119 12.61 4.61 7.74
N GLN A 120 13.87 4.20 7.69
CA GLN A 120 14.92 4.95 6.98
C GLN A 120 14.71 4.90 5.46
N GLU A 121 13.95 3.95 4.97
CA GLU A 121 13.64 3.76 3.55
C GLU A 121 12.56 4.72 3.06
N ARG A 122 11.66 5.17 3.94
CA ARG A 122 10.59 6.12 3.64
C ARG A 122 10.65 7.32 4.58
N THR A 123 11.30 8.38 4.12
CA THR A 123 11.52 9.59 4.94
C THR A 123 10.49 10.69 4.73
N SER A 124 9.48 10.45 3.87
CA SER A 124 8.35 11.36 3.63
C SER A 124 7.44 11.53 4.85
N ALA A 125 6.62 12.57 4.82
CA ALA A 125 5.48 12.69 5.73
C ALA A 125 4.16 12.48 4.96
N SER A 126 3.16 11.90 5.61
CA SER A 126 1.86 11.59 5.01
C SER A 126 0.68 12.03 5.86
N LEU A 127 -0.45 12.27 5.18
CA LEU A 127 -1.74 12.63 5.74
C LEU A 127 -2.83 11.84 5.00
N HIS A 128 -3.64 11.07 5.70
CA HIS A 128 -4.83 10.45 5.12
C HIS A 128 -6.00 11.42 5.15
N LEU A 129 -6.67 11.56 4.01
CA LEU A 129 -7.90 12.33 3.89
C LEU A 129 -9.11 11.41 4.18
N PRO A 130 -10.19 11.92 4.78
CA PRO A 130 -11.36 11.11 5.05
C PRO A 130 -11.96 10.53 3.77
N LYS A 131 -12.18 9.22 3.73
CA LYS A 131 -12.83 8.54 2.60
C LYS A 131 -14.19 9.16 2.30
N GLY A 132 -14.38 9.62 1.05
CA GLY A 132 -15.62 10.27 0.62
C GLY A 132 -16.00 11.50 1.46
N GLY A 133 -15.04 12.16 2.11
CA GLY A 133 -15.26 13.21 3.11
C GLY A 133 -16.02 14.42 2.59
N ASP A 134 -15.89 14.73 1.32
CA ASP A 134 -16.64 15.79 0.65
C ASP A 134 -16.90 15.44 -0.84
N THR A 135 -17.51 16.35 -1.57
CA THR A 135 -17.89 16.14 -2.98
C THR A 135 -16.67 15.99 -3.88
N SER A 136 -15.60 16.76 -3.64
CA SER A 136 -14.37 16.72 -4.44
C SER A 136 -13.63 15.40 -4.22
N LEU A 137 -13.48 14.95 -2.98
CA LEU A 137 -12.84 13.65 -2.66
C LEU A 137 -13.62 12.50 -3.30
N ARG A 138 -14.95 12.49 -3.18
CA ARG A 138 -15.81 11.48 -3.85
C ARG A 138 -15.65 11.50 -5.37
N ALA A 139 -15.55 12.66 -5.99
CA ALA A 139 -15.36 12.78 -7.43
C ALA A 139 -14.00 12.24 -7.89
N ILE A 140 -12.93 12.49 -7.12
CA ILE A 140 -11.59 11.97 -7.38
C ILE A 140 -11.57 10.44 -7.25
N GLU A 141 -12.13 9.90 -6.16
CA GLU A 141 -12.24 8.46 -5.91
C GLU A 141 -13.05 7.74 -7.01
N ALA A 142 -14.22 8.28 -7.36
CA ALA A 142 -15.08 7.71 -8.40
C ALA A 142 -14.38 7.71 -9.77
N ARG A 143 -13.71 8.80 -10.11
CA ARG A 143 -12.93 8.93 -11.36
C ARG A 143 -11.81 7.91 -11.46
N ALA A 144 -11.04 7.73 -10.38
CA ALA A 144 -9.98 6.75 -10.34
C ALA A 144 -10.51 5.32 -10.56
N ALA A 145 -11.59 4.98 -9.88
CA ALA A 145 -12.24 3.68 -10.01
C ALA A 145 -12.82 3.45 -11.42
N GLU A 146 -13.45 4.47 -12.01
CA GLU A 146 -14.01 4.44 -13.37
C GLU A 146 -12.93 4.17 -14.43
N LEU A 147 -11.74 4.79 -14.30
CA LEU A 147 -10.62 4.57 -15.23
C LEU A 147 -10.28 3.09 -15.39
N VAL A 148 -10.38 2.31 -14.33
CA VAL A 148 -10.01 0.89 -14.31
C VAL A 148 -11.21 -0.06 -14.25
N GLY A 149 -12.44 0.49 -14.24
CA GLY A 149 -13.67 -0.31 -14.22
C GLY A 149 -13.88 -1.10 -12.93
N LEU A 150 -13.52 -0.50 -11.80
CA LEU A 150 -13.71 -1.05 -10.47
C LEU A 150 -14.70 -0.20 -9.65
N PRO A 151 -15.31 -0.74 -8.59
CA PRO A 151 -16.16 0.04 -7.69
C PRO A 151 -15.38 1.13 -6.94
N SER A 152 -15.98 2.30 -6.72
CA SER A 152 -15.33 3.41 -5.99
C SER A 152 -15.09 3.10 -4.50
N ASP A 153 -15.83 2.17 -3.91
CA ASP A 153 -15.60 1.70 -2.55
C ASP A 153 -14.35 0.81 -2.41
N TYR A 154 -13.73 0.38 -3.54
CA TYR A 154 -12.42 -0.30 -3.55
C TYR A 154 -11.24 0.68 -3.45
N VAL A 155 -11.48 1.97 -3.63
CA VAL A 155 -10.44 3.00 -3.45
C VAL A 155 -10.15 3.16 -1.95
N GLU A 156 -8.87 3.14 -1.56
CA GLU A 156 -8.45 3.46 -0.19
C GLU A 156 -8.71 4.95 0.14
N PRO A 157 -8.74 5.34 1.44
CA PRO A 157 -8.64 6.75 1.81
C PRO A 157 -7.43 7.39 1.14
N LEU A 158 -7.64 8.55 0.50
CA LEU A 158 -6.57 9.25 -0.23
C LEU A 158 -5.40 9.59 0.72
N GLN A 159 -4.18 9.25 0.34
CA GLN A 159 -3.00 9.55 1.13
C GLN A 159 -2.17 10.66 0.47
N VAL A 160 -2.21 11.86 1.03
CA VAL A 160 -1.30 12.92 0.65
C VAL A 160 0.08 12.65 1.23
N VAL A 161 1.12 12.79 0.41
CA VAL A 161 2.52 12.65 0.81
C VAL A 161 3.31 13.89 0.48
N THR A 162 4.27 14.22 1.32
CA THR A 162 5.20 15.35 1.09
C THR A 162 6.63 14.93 1.31
N TYR A 163 7.51 15.44 0.44
CA TYR A 163 8.95 15.23 0.47
C TYR A 163 9.67 16.58 0.40
N THR A 164 10.70 16.76 1.21
CA THR A 164 11.55 17.95 1.27
C THR A 164 12.96 17.60 1.78
N ASN A 165 13.94 18.46 1.54
CA ASN A 165 15.29 18.35 2.13
C ASN A 165 15.95 16.98 2.04
N GLY A 166 16.00 16.39 0.86
CA GLY A 166 16.60 15.07 0.62
C GLY A 166 15.71 13.89 0.95
N GLN A 167 14.48 14.14 1.40
CA GLN A 167 13.51 13.08 1.66
C GLN A 167 13.19 12.32 0.39
N ARG A 168 12.99 11.01 0.53
CA ARG A 168 12.76 10.04 -0.52
C ARG A 168 11.88 8.89 -0.05
N PHE A 169 11.52 8.03 -0.95
CA PHE A 169 11.03 6.69 -0.66
C PHE A 169 11.82 5.71 -1.54
N ASP A 170 12.57 4.84 -0.89
CA ASP A 170 13.43 3.87 -1.56
C ASP A 170 12.62 2.89 -2.40
N LEU A 171 13.29 2.02 -3.15
CA LEU A 171 12.64 1.08 -4.06
C LEU A 171 11.67 0.19 -3.29
N HIS A 172 10.43 0.13 -3.75
CA HIS A 172 9.34 -0.62 -3.12
C HIS A 172 8.30 -1.06 -4.14
N HIS A 173 7.41 -1.94 -3.72
CA HIS A 173 6.22 -2.36 -4.44
C HIS A 173 4.97 -2.01 -3.65
N ASP A 174 3.94 -1.44 -4.31
CA ASP A 174 2.75 -0.98 -3.58
C ASP A 174 1.84 -2.10 -3.06
N SER A 175 1.95 -3.31 -3.63
CA SER A 175 1.05 -4.43 -3.32
C SER A 175 1.75 -5.66 -2.74
N GLY A 176 2.98 -5.57 -2.29
CA GLY A 176 3.67 -6.74 -1.75
C GLY A 176 5.03 -6.42 -1.17
N SER A 177 5.65 -7.42 -0.55
CA SER A 177 6.99 -7.31 0.00
C SER A 177 8.03 -7.66 -1.06
N MET A 178 8.94 -6.73 -1.29
CA MET A 178 10.02 -6.87 -2.25
C MET A 178 11.20 -7.65 -1.64
N HIS A 179 11.83 -8.51 -2.44
CA HIS A 179 13.01 -9.28 -2.08
C HIS A 179 14.03 -9.22 -3.22
N TYR A 180 15.30 -9.12 -2.88
CA TYR A 180 16.41 -9.26 -3.82
C TYR A 180 16.82 -10.72 -3.90
N GLU A 181 16.98 -11.26 -5.11
CA GLU A 181 17.49 -12.61 -5.32
C GLU A 181 19.03 -12.58 -5.24
N ASP A 182 19.60 -13.44 -4.39
CA ASP A 182 21.05 -13.67 -4.25
C ASP A 182 21.91 -12.39 -4.11
N GLY A 183 21.33 -11.30 -3.57
CA GLY A 183 22.04 -10.04 -3.41
C GLY A 183 22.24 -9.25 -4.72
N ASP A 184 21.64 -9.69 -5.82
CA ASP A 184 21.61 -8.95 -7.08
C ASP A 184 20.44 -7.94 -7.08
N GLU A 185 20.76 -6.65 -7.09
CA GLU A 185 19.76 -5.57 -7.17
C GLU A 185 18.97 -5.60 -8.51
N GLY A 186 19.44 -6.35 -9.51
CA GLY A 186 18.76 -6.53 -10.79
C GLY A 186 17.65 -7.58 -10.77
N ALA A 187 17.72 -8.56 -9.86
CA ALA A 187 16.75 -9.65 -9.77
C ALA A 187 15.82 -9.45 -8.56
N ILE A 188 14.65 -8.90 -8.81
CA ILE A 188 13.66 -8.58 -7.79
C ILE A 188 12.48 -9.54 -7.88
N THR A 189 12.09 -10.12 -6.75
CA THR A 189 10.81 -10.81 -6.58
C THR A 189 9.92 -10.05 -5.62
N VAL A 190 8.61 -10.21 -5.76
CA VAL A 190 7.61 -9.59 -4.87
C VAL A 190 6.66 -10.65 -4.37
N SER A 191 6.64 -10.85 -3.06
CA SER A 191 5.68 -11.75 -2.43
C SER A 191 4.34 -11.04 -2.20
N ALA A 192 3.25 -11.73 -2.56
CA ALA A 192 1.90 -11.20 -2.38
C ALA A 192 1.55 -11.00 -0.90
N PRO A 193 0.81 -9.94 -0.54
CA PRO A 193 0.39 -9.68 0.83
C PRO A 193 -0.60 -10.75 1.31
N GLN A 194 -0.65 -10.98 2.61
CA GLN A 194 -1.63 -11.89 3.22
C GLN A 194 -3.02 -11.23 3.42
N GLY A 195 -3.16 -9.96 3.11
CA GLY A 195 -4.39 -9.18 3.18
C GLY A 195 -4.97 -8.84 1.81
N PRO A 196 -5.79 -7.79 1.74
CA PRO A 196 -6.20 -7.18 0.48
C PRO A 196 -4.98 -6.75 -0.32
N ARG A 197 -5.12 -6.73 -1.66
CA ARG A 197 -4.07 -6.30 -2.58
C ARG A 197 -4.43 -4.96 -3.18
N ARG A 198 -3.46 -4.09 -3.35
CA ARG A 198 -3.58 -2.91 -4.21
C ARG A 198 -3.42 -3.33 -5.66
N LEU A 199 -4.51 -3.41 -6.40
CA LEU A 199 -4.47 -3.79 -7.82
C LEU A 199 -3.87 -2.69 -8.68
N VAL A 200 -4.22 -1.43 -8.39
CA VAL A 200 -3.82 -0.29 -9.21
C VAL A 200 -3.38 0.87 -8.33
N THR A 201 -2.35 1.57 -8.77
CA THR A 201 -1.90 2.84 -8.21
C THR A 201 -2.12 3.97 -9.21
N LEU A 202 -2.74 5.05 -8.74
CA LEU A 202 -2.65 6.36 -9.35
C LEU A 202 -1.87 7.27 -8.39
N PHE A 203 -0.65 7.62 -8.75
CA PHE A 203 0.13 8.61 -8.02
C PHE A 203 -0.09 9.98 -8.64
N VAL A 204 -0.84 10.83 -7.96
CA VAL A 204 -1.24 12.15 -8.46
C VAL A 204 -0.24 13.20 -7.99
N TYR A 205 0.37 13.92 -8.90
CA TYR A 205 1.26 15.05 -8.58
C TYR A 205 0.44 16.30 -8.27
N LEU A 206 0.59 16.83 -7.06
CA LEU A 206 -0.14 18.03 -6.62
C LEU A 206 0.60 19.32 -6.95
N ASN A 207 1.90 19.25 -7.21
CA ASN A 207 2.70 20.38 -7.70
C ASN A 207 3.70 19.94 -8.77
N THR A 208 4.20 20.92 -9.51
CA THR A 208 5.23 20.72 -10.53
C THR A 208 6.60 20.97 -9.91
N LEU A 209 7.58 20.12 -10.23
CA LEU A 209 8.97 20.35 -9.91
C LEU A 209 9.79 20.63 -11.20
N PRO A 210 10.93 21.33 -11.09
CA PRO A 210 11.88 21.45 -12.17
C PRO A 210 12.33 20.09 -12.70
N GLU A 211 12.84 20.07 -13.93
CA GLU A 211 13.40 18.85 -14.52
C GLU A 211 14.60 18.35 -13.68
N GLY A 212 14.72 17.03 -13.56
CA GLY A 212 15.77 16.42 -12.75
C GLY A 212 15.45 16.30 -11.26
N LEU A 213 14.30 16.81 -10.78
CA LEU A 213 13.98 16.83 -9.35
C LEU A 213 12.77 15.97 -8.98
N GLY A 214 12.94 15.16 -7.92
CA GLY A 214 11.83 14.45 -7.26
C GLY A 214 11.03 13.51 -8.15
N HIS A 215 11.67 12.92 -9.16
CA HIS A 215 11.01 11.96 -10.07
C HIS A 215 10.41 10.78 -9.33
N THR A 216 9.50 10.09 -10.00
CA THR A 216 9.12 8.72 -9.68
C THR A 216 9.81 7.82 -10.68
N ASP A 217 10.73 6.97 -10.23
CA ASP A 217 11.52 6.10 -11.08
C ASP A 217 11.05 4.64 -10.98
N PHE A 218 11.05 3.96 -12.11
CA PHE A 218 10.86 2.52 -12.25
C PHE A 218 12.15 1.93 -12.84
N PRO A 219 13.12 1.53 -12.01
CA PRO A 219 14.42 1.08 -12.51
C PRO A 219 14.34 -0.11 -13.45
N GLN A 220 13.43 -1.06 -13.20
CA GLN A 220 13.22 -2.25 -14.03
C GLN A 220 12.67 -1.90 -15.43
N LEU A 221 12.07 -0.73 -15.60
CA LEU A 221 11.51 -0.26 -16.86
C LEU A 221 12.39 0.81 -17.55
N GLY A 222 13.45 1.27 -16.88
CA GLY A 222 14.22 2.43 -17.33
C GLY A 222 13.38 3.71 -17.44
N LEU A 223 12.28 3.80 -16.68
CA LEU A 223 11.31 4.89 -16.75
C LEU A 223 11.49 5.85 -15.57
N SER A 224 11.57 7.15 -15.88
CA SER A 224 11.64 8.23 -14.90
C SER A 224 10.57 9.27 -15.21
N VAL A 225 9.66 9.49 -14.24
CA VAL A 225 8.48 10.35 -14.42
C VAL A 225 8.62 11.63 -13.61
N ARG A 226 8.62 12.78 -14.31
CA ARG A 226 8.67 14.10 -13.70
C ARG A 226 7.35 14.51 -13.06
N PRO A 227 7.37 15.11 -11.85
CA PRO A 227 6.18 15.70 -11.24
C PRO A 227 5.59 16.85 -12.08
N ARG A 228 4.32 16.71 -12.48
CA ARG A 228 3.52 17.75 -13.15
C ARG A 228 2.17 17.88 -12.47
N SER A 229 1.89 19.05 -11.93
CA SER A 229 0.65 19.33 -11.18
C SER A 229 -0.60 18.89 -11.95
N GLY A 230 -1.52 18.20 -11.26
CA GLY A 230 -2.77 17.71 -11.82
C GLY A 230 -2.67 16.47 -12.70
N THR A 231 -1.45 15.95 -12.95
CA THR A 231 -1.23 14.70 -13.70
C THR A 231 -1.15 13.53 -12.75
N ALA A 232 -1.73 12.39 -13.11
CA ALA A 232 -1.57 11.14 -12.38
C ALA A 232 -0.70 10.16 -13.18
N LEU A 233 0.20 9.46 -12.47
CA LEU A 233 0.92 8.30 -12.97
C LEU A 233 0.11 7.06 -12.63
N LEU A 234 -0.31 6.31 -13.65
CA LEU A 234 -1.23 5.17 -13.54
C LEU A 234 -0.51 3.88 -13.94
N PHE A 235 -0.48 2.90 -13.05
CA PHE A 235 0.08 1.58 -13.30
C PHE A 235 -0.64 0.49 -12.52
N CYS A 236 -0.54 -0.75 -13.02
CA CYS A 236 -1.10 -1.94 -12.39
C CYS A 236 -0.01 -2.60 -11.54
N ASN A 237 -0.36 -2.95 -10.29
CA ASN A 237 0.56 -3.63 -9.37
C ASN A 237 0.60 -5.14 -9.57
N VAL A 238 -0.29 -5.69 -10.39
CA VAL A 238 -0.42 -7.13 -10.59
C VAL A 238 -0.33 -7.50 -12.06
N ALA A 239 0.26 -8.64 -12.33
CA ALA A 239 0.33 -9.26 -13.64
C ALA A 239 -1.05 -9.86 -14.04
N PRO A 240 -1.23 -10.37 -15.28
CA PRO A 240 -2.51 -10.92 -15.75
C PRO A 240 -3.05 -12.07 -14.90
N ASP A 241 -2.19 -12.83 -14.23
CA ASP A 241 -2.53 -13.91 -13.30
C ASP A 241 -2.95 -13.42 -11.91
N GLY A 242 -2.81 -12.10 -11.65
CA GLY A 242 -3.16 -11.46 -10.39
C GLY A 242 -2.05 -11.49 -9.32
N GLU A 243 -0.88 -12.05 -9.62
CA GLU A 243 0.28 -11.97 -8.74
C GLU A 243 1.00 -10.62 -8.88
N PRO A 244 1.73 -10.15 -7.86
CA PRO A 244 2.47 -8.90 -7.94
C PRO A 244 3.44 -8.88 -9.13
N ASP A 245 3.46 -7.79 -9.89
CA ASP A 245 4.40 -7.61 -11.00
C ASP A 245 5.66 -6.89 -10.51
N PRO A 246 6.82 -7.58 -10.39
CA PRO A 246 8.04 -6.95 -9.85
C PRO A 246 8.57 -5.83 -10.74
N ARG A 247 8.20 -5.77 -12.01
CA ARG A 247 8.65 -4.75 -12.96
C ARG A 247 8.17 -3.34 -12.59
N VAL A 248 7.06 -3.23 -11.83
CA VAL A 248 6.53 -1.95 -11.36
C VAL A 248 7.04 -1.53 -9.98
N CYS A 249 8.08 -2.19 -9.46
CA CYS A 249 8.83 -1.67 -8.33
C CYS A 249 9.35 -0.26 -8.68
N HIS A 250 9.13 0.68 -7.77
CA HIS A 250 9.42 2.09 -8.04
C HIS A 250 9.92 2.81 -6.79
N ARG A 251 10.50 3.99 -7.00
CA ARG A 251 11.00 4.85 -5.92
C ARG A 251 10.62 6.31 -6.15
N ALA A 252 10.50 7.06 -5.06
CA ALA A 252 10.44 8.51 -5.11
C ALA A 252 11.84 9.08 -4.91
N CYS A 253 12.41 9.66 -5.96
CA CYS A 253 13.75 10.24 -5.92
C CYS A 253 13.83 11.40 -4.93
N PRO A 254 15.02 11.64 -4.34
CA PRO A 254 15.23 12.70 -3.36
C PRO A 254 14.81 14.08 -3.89
N VAL A 255 14.21 14.86 -2.99
CA VAL A 255 13.86 16.26 -3.26
C VAL A 255 14.93 17.15 -2.61
N PRO A 256 15.71 17.91 -3.38
CA PRO A 256 16.80 18.72 -2.83
C PRO A 256 16.28 19.87 -1.96
N PRO A 257 17.16 20.47 -1.11
CA PRO A 257 16.82 21.64 -0.30
C PRO A 257 16.24 22.77 -1.16
N GLY A 258 15.31 23.52 -0.60
CA GLY A 258 14.61 24.62 -1.29
C GLY A 258 13.42 24.18 -2.15
N HIS A 259 13.22 22.88 -2.37
CA HIS A 259 12.09 22.33 -3.09
C HIS A 259 11.22 21.46 -2.18
N ARG A 260 9.96 21.30 -2.58
CA ARG A 260 9.00 20.42 -1.91
C ARG A 260 8.14 19.71 -2.95
N LYS A 261 8.03 18.38 -2.86
CA LYS A 261 7.12 17.56 -3.65
C LYS A 261 5.88 17.28 -2.83
N PHE A 262 4.71 17.51 -3.41
CA PHE A 262 3.45 17.01 -2.93
C PHE A 262 2.88 16.01 -3.92
N GLY A 263 2.42 14.89 -3.43
CA GLY A 263 1.71 13.88 -4.20
C GLY A 263 0.52 13.33 -3.43
N CYS A 264 -0.34 12.61 -4.12
CA CYS A 264 -1.46 11.92 -3.52
C CYS A 264 -1.54 10.50 -4.07
N ASN A 265 -1.40 9.50 -3.21
CA ASN A 265 -1.67 8.12 -3.54
C ASN A 265 -3.18 7.91 -3.60
N VAL A 266 -3.66 7.37 -4.72
CA VAL A 266 -5.01 6.88 -4.94
C VAL A 266 -4.86 5.40 -5.25
N TRP A 267 -4.94 4.56 -4.23
CA TRP A 267 -4.81 3.12 -4.37
C TRP A 267 -6.18 2.47 -4.52
N ILE A 268 -6.27 1.51 -5.41
CA ILE A 268 -7.48 0.72 -5.65
C ILE A 268 -7.18 -0.73 -5.30
N ALA A 269 -7.88 -1.23 -4.29
CA ALA A 269 -7.71 -2.58 -3.77
C ALA A 269 -8.56 -3.62 -4.53
N ASP A 270 -8.46 -4.89 -4.11
CA ASP A 270 -9.25 -6.01 -4.64
C ASP A 270 -10.55 -6.27 -3.83
N CYS A 271 -10.91 -5.37 -2.93
CA CYS A 271 -12.14 -5.47 -2.13
C CYS A 271 -12.58 -4.08 -1.62
N THR A 272 -13.76 -4.03 -1.02
CA THR A 272 -14.29 -2.83 -0.34
C THR A 272 -13.39 -2.42 0.81
N MET A 273 -12.92 -1.17 0.79
CA MET A 273 -11.98 -0.62 1.77
C MET A 273 -12.67 0.19 2.88
N GLY A 274 -13.79 0.86 2.57
CA GLY A 274 -14.43 1.77 3.52
C GLY A 274 -13.46 2.86 3.98
N ALA A 275 -13.35 3.05 5.30
CA ALA A 275 -12.41 4.01 5.90
C ALA A 275 -11.01 3.41 6.19
N HIS A 276 -10.77 2.16 5.77
CA HIS A 276 -9.52 1.43 6.06
C HIS A 276 -8.56 1.49 4.88
N THR A 277 -7.27 1.36 5.18
CA THR A 277 -6.21 1.10 4.21
C THR A 277 -5.92 -0.39 4.12
N VAL A 278 -5.19 -0.82 3.08
CA VAL A 278 -4.71 -2.22 3.00
C VAL A 278 -3.87 -2.57 4.22
N SER A 279 -3.05 -1.65 4.70
CA SER A 279 -2.23 -1.85 5.91
C SER A 279 -3.07 -2.06 7.16
N ASP A 280 -4.22 -1.38 7.30
CA ASP A 280 -5.13 -1.59 8.44
C ASP A 280 -5.78 -2.97 8.42
N LEU A 281 -5.94 -3.56 7.24
CA LEU A 281 -6.58 -4.86 7.03
C LEU A 281 -5.57 -6.00 6.84
N ALA A 282 -4.27 -5.73 6.88
CA ALA A 282 -3.23 -6.74 6.77
C ALA A 282 -3.29 -7.73 7.94
N ILE A 283 -3.21 -9.02 7.62
CA ILE A 283 -3.22 -10.07 8.63
C ILE A 283 -1.81 -10.22 9.17
N THR A 284 -1.59 -9.80 10.41
CA THR A 284 -0.36 -10.12 11.11
C THR A 284 -0.40 -11.59 11.56
N LYS A 285 0.57 -12.41 11.14
CA LYS A 285 0.70 -13.78 11.65
C LYS A 285 0.85 -13.75 13.18
N PRO A 286 0.07 -14.54 13.94
CA PRO A 286 0.30 -14.65 15.38
C PRO A 286 1.71 -15.19 15.63
N ARG A 287 2.43 -14.51 16.51
CA ARG A 287 3.77 -14.95 16.94
C ARG A 287 3.67 -16.38 17.49
N PRO A 288 4.50 -17.33 17.03
CA PRO A 288 4.56 -18.64 17.68
C PRO A 288 4.86 -18.42 19.17
N ALA A 289 4.04 -19.05 20.05
CA ALA A 289 4.26 -18.98 21.49
C ALA A 289 5.71 -19.37 21.77
N LYS A 290 6.47 -18.49 22.46
CA LYS A 290 7.81 -18.85 22.92
C LYS A 290 7.67 -20.15 23.72
N GLY A 291 8.25 -21.24 23.22
CA GLY A 291 8.40 -22.50 23.94
C GLY A 291 9.11 -22.16 25.23
N GLY A 292 8.44 -22.39 26.37
CA GLY A 292 9.04 -22.23 27.66
C GLY A 292 10.25 -23.17 27.76
N SER A 293 11.42 -22.60 27.74
CA SER A 293 12.64 -23.36 28.11
C SER A 293 12.49 -23.73 29.56
N GLY A 294 12.12 -25.01 29.80
CA GLY A 294 12.16 -25.61 31.11
C GLY A 294 13.59 -25.53 31.64
N GLY A 295 13.80 -24.67 32.62
CA GLY A 295 15.02 -24.65 33.40
C GLY A 295 15.10 -25.93 34.20
N SER A 296 15.93 -26.88 33.77
CA SER A 296 16.39 -27.97 34.62
C SER A 296 17.42 -27.41 35.59
N GLY A 297 17.00 -27.17 36.82
CA GLY A 297 17.92 -26.97 37.94
C GLY A 297 18.73 -28.24 38.19
N GLY A 298 20.05 -28.14 38.01
CA GLY A 298 21.05 -29.13 38.44
C GLY A 298 21.73 -28.60 39.69
N SER A 299 21.31 -29.09 40.86
CA SER A 299 22.02 -28.99 42.12
C SER A 299 23.09 -30.04 42.18
N GLY A 300 24.24 -29.73 42.75
CA GLY A 300 25.28 -30.65 43.17
C GLY A 300 26.62 -29.96 43.06
N GLY A 301 27.39 -29.73 44.07
CA GLY A 301 27.69 -30.45 45.27
C GLY A 301 29.20 -30.41 45.45
N SER A 302 29.65 -29.69 46.44
CA SER A 302 30.79 -29.84 47.33
C SER A 302 32.04 -30.66 46.92
N GLY A 303 33.20 -30.13 47.31
CA GLY A 303 34.36 -30.85 47.78
C GLY A 303 35.63 -30.47 47.07
N GLY A 304 36.53 -29.71 47.71
CA GLY A 304 37.50 -30.22 48.64
C GLY A 304 38.86 -30.30 48.00
N SER A 305 39.75 -29.60 48.56
CA SER A 305 41.20 -29.58 48.62
C SER A 305 41.86 -28.40 47.93
#